data_6f54c17e0ebf68aa2b48ce1140fda400
#
_entry.id   6f54c17e0ebf68aa2b48ce1140fda400
#
_cell.length_a   1.000
_cell.length_b   1.000
_cell.length_c   1.000
_cell.angle_alpha   90.00
_cell.angle_beta   90.00
_cell.angle_gamma   90.00
#
_symmetry.space_group_name_H-M   'P 1'
#
loop_
_entity.id
_entity.type
_entity.pdbx_description
1 polymer ?
#
loop_
_entity_poly.entity_id
_entity_poly.type
_entity_poly.pdbx_seq_one_letter_code
_entity_poly.pdbx_strand_id
1 'polypeptide(L)'
;GEKIELAYYARIEAPYCAEYVHINHKVGSLIGFNKEVPAELAHDVAMQATAMAPVAIDEAHCPKEVIEKEHEIGREQARLEGKPENMLDKIADGKVKKFLKENTLWSQDFVKNPKESVGQHIQSVDKEAKVVAYVRFSLND
;
A
#
# COMPACT_ATOMS: atom_id res chain seq x y z
N GLY A 1 13.64 -15.02 12.47
CA GLY A 1 12.90 -16.22 12.37
C GLY A 1 12.35 -16.51 10.99
N GLU A 2 11.45 -17.45 10.93
CA GLU A 2 10.85 -17.90 9.68
C GLU A 2 10.17 -16.81 8.88
N LYS A 3 9.53 -15.87 9.54
CA LYS A 3 8.84 -14.76 8.88
C LYS A 3 9.82 -13.83 8.18
N ILE A 4 10.98 -13.62 8.76
CA ILE A 4 12.04 -12.81 8.17
C ILE A 4 12.61 -13.54 6.95
N GLU A 5 12.73 -14.86 7.01
CA GLU A 5 13.19 -15.67 5.87
C GLU A 5 12.23 -15.57 4.70
N LEU A 6 10.92 -15.63 4.93
CA LEU A 6 9.92 -15.48 3.89
C LEU A 6 10.01 -14.10 3.23
N ALA A 7 10.21 -13.06 4.03
CA ALA A 7 10.39 -11.70 3.50
C ALA A 7 11.65 -11.60 2.67
N TYR A 8 12.71 -12.28 3.08
CA TYR A 8 13.97 -12.34 2.34
C TYR A 8 13.80 -12.99 0.97
N TYR A 9 13.03 -14.09 0.89
CA TYR A 9 12.76 -14.76 -0.38
C TYR A 9 11.97 -13.87 -1.33
N ALA A 10 10.98 -13.16 -0.82
CA ALA A 10 10.21 -12.20 -1.62
C ALA A 10 11.12 -11.11 -2.21
N ARG A 11 12.13 -10.70 -1.45
CA ARG A 11 13.10 -9.69 -1.85
C ARG A 11 13.89 -10.09 -3.10
N ILE A 12 14.17 -11.37 -3.28
CA ILE A 12 14.99 -11.87 -4.39
C ILE A 12 14.36 -11.60 -5.76
N GLU A 13 13.04 -11.46 -5.81
CA GLU A 13 12.31 -11.28 -7.06
C GLU A 13 12.43 -9.89 -7.67
N ALA A 14 12.91 -8.91 -6.92
CA ALA A 14 13.00 -7.53 -7.39
C ALA A 14 14.46 -7.12 -7.63
N PRO A 15 14.73 -6.30 -8.67
CA PRO A 15 16.10 -5.83 -8.96
C PRO A 15 16.72 -5.00 -7.84
N TYR A 16 15.91 -4.29 -7.08
CA TYR A 16 16.38 -3.49 -5.95
C TYR A 16 15.36 -3.56 -4.83
N CYS A 17 15.82 -3.82 -3.62
CA CYS A 17 14.94 -3.98 -2.47
C CYS A 17 15.37 -3.08 -1.32
N ALA A 18 14.37 -2.59 -0.58
CA ALA A 18 14.57 -1.85 0.64
C ALA A 18 13.85 -2.55 1.79
N GLU A 19 14.45 -2.53 2.95
CA GLU A 19 13.88 -3.14 4.13
C GLU A 19 13.78 -2.09 5.24
N TYR A 20 12.69 -2.12 5.98
CA TYR A 20 12.53 -1.30 7.17
C TYR A 20 11.92 -2.15 8.27
N VAL A 21 12.53 -2.11 9.45
CA VAL A 21 12.00 -2.78 10.64
C VAL A 21 11.74 -1.69 11.68
N HIS A 22 10.51 -1.69 12.21
CA HIS A 22 10.12 -0.70 13.20
C HIS A 22 11.00 -0.83 14.45
N ILE A 23 11.18 0.29 15.14
CA ILE A 23 12.09 0.40 16.29
C ILE A 23 11.86 -0.65 17.38
N ASN A 24 10.62 -1.13 17.52
CA ASN A 24 10.30 -2.18 18.49
C ASN A 24 10.54 -3.60 17.95
N HIS A 25 11.04 -3.73 16.73
CA HIS A 25 11.38 -4.98 16.06
C HIS A 25 10.20 -5.93 15.85
N LYS A 26 8.98 -5.45 15.96
CA LYS A 26 7.79 -6.29 15.82
C LYS A 26 7.13 -6.23 14.45
N VAL A 27 7.33 -5.15 13.73
CA VAL A 27 6.71 -4.93 12.41
C VAL A 27 7.77 -4.41 11.45
N GLY A 28 7.75 -4.91 10.24
CA GLY A 28 8.64 -4.42 9.20
C GLY A 28 8.04 -4.62 7.83
N SER A 29 8.72 -4.12 6.82
CA SER A 29 8.32 -4.31 5.43
C SER A 29 9.53 -4.39 4.51
N LEU A 30 9.31 -5.07 3.37
CA LEU A 30 10.24 -5.13 2.25
C LEU A 30 9.55 -4.51 1.05
N ILE A 31 10.26 -3.62 0.39
CA ILE A 31 9.75 -2.97 -0.83
C ILE A 31 10.72 -3.29 -1.95
N GLY A 32 10.21 -3.89 -3.03
CA GLY A 32 11.00 -4.15 -4.23
C GLY A 32 10.73 -3.10 -5.29
N PHE A 33 11.79 -2.59 -5.90
CA PHE A 33 11.72 -1.62 -6.98
C PHE A 33 12.16 -2.26 -8.28
N ASN A 34 11.66 -1.73 -9.40
CA ASN A 34 12.01 -2.22 -10.74
C ASN A 34 13.42 -1.80 -11.16
N LYS A 35 14.05 -0.89 -10.43
CA LYS A 35 15.40 -0.41 -10.70
C LYS A 35 16.00 0.14 -9.41
N GLU A 36 17.30 0.39 -9.42
CA GLU A 36 17.97 1.00 -8.29
C GLU A 36 17.49 2.43 -8.08
N VAL A 37 17.19 2.79 -6.84
CA VAL A 37 16.77 4.13 -6.43
C VAL A 37 17.64 4.61 -5.29
N PRO A 38 17.67 5.92 -5.00
CA PRO A 38 18.43 6.43 -3.86
C PRO A 38 18.03 5.72 -2.57
N ALA A 39 19.02 5.38 -1.74
CA ALA A 39 18.78 4.65 -0.50
C ALA A 39 17.80 5.37 0.43
N GLU A 40 17.87 6.68 0.48
CA GLU A 40 16.97 7.50 1.29
C GLU A 40 15.51 7.35 0.82
N LEU A 41 15.29 7.39 -0.48
CA LEU A 41 13.97 7.20 -1.07
C LEU A 41 13.43 5.79 -0.72
N ALA A 42 14.25 4.78 -0.93
CA ALA A 42 13.86 3.39 -0.66
C ALA A 42 13.51 3.20 0.82
N HIS A 43 14.30 3.77 1.71
CA HIS A 43 14.05 3.72 3.15
C HIS A 43 12.73 4.40 3.51
N ASP A 44 12.48 5.58 2.96
CA ASP A 44 11.27 6.34 3.24
C ASP A 44 10.01 5.61 2.77
N VAL A 45 10.06 4.97 1.61
CA VAL A 45 8.94 4.18 1.09
C VAL A 45 8.70 2.95 1.97
N ALA A 46 9.76 2.27 2.39
CA ALA A 46 9.63 1.11 3.29
C ALA A 46 9.05 1.52 4.65
N MET A 47 9.47 2.66 5.17
CA MET A 47 8.92 3.22 6.41
C MET A 47 7.44 3.54 6.25
N GLN A 48 7.06 4.15 5.13
CA GLN A 48 5.66 4.45 4.80
C GLN A 48 4.83 3.18 4.81
N ALA A 49 5.29 2.12 4.15
CA ALA A 49 4.59 0.85 4.07
C ALA A 49 4.42 0.22 5.46
N THR A 50 5.44 0.31 6.30
CA THR A 50 5.37 -0.22 7.66
C THR A 50 4.37 0.55 8.51
N ALA A 51 4.39 1.88 8.43
CA ALA A 51 3.54 2.73 9.26
C ALA A 51 2.08 2.70 8.82
N MET A 52 1.82 2.74 7.52
CA MET A 52 0.47 2.88 6.97
C MET A 52 -0.19 1.55 6.61
N ALA A 53 0.58 0.48 6.57
CA ALA A 53 0.08 -0.88 6.29
C ALA A 53 -0.85 -0.94 5.06
N PRO A 54 -0.40 -0.49 3.88
CA PRO A 54 -1.25 -0.56 2.69
C PRO A 54 -1.63 -2.01 2.37
N VAL A 55 -2.81 -2.20 1.77
CA VAL A 55 -3.30 -3.54 1.42
C VAL A 55 -2.65 -4.06 0.13
N ALA A 56 -2.11 -3.17 -0.69
CA ALA A 56 -1.47 -3.51 -1.95
C ALA A 56 -0.52 -2.40 -2.38
N ILE A 57 0.30 -2.69 -3.39
CA ILE A 57 1.22 -1.71 -3.96
C ILE A 57 0.44 -0.55 -4.58
N ASP A 58 -0.56 -0.89 -5.40
CA ASP A 58 -1.40 0.09 -6.08
C ASP A 58 -2.78 -0.51 -6.32
N GLU A 59 -3.65 0.27 -6.94
CA GLU A 59 -5.01 -0.13 -7.24
C GLU A 59 -5.06 -1.38 -8.14
N ALA A 60 -4.18 -1.46 -9.12
CA ALA A 60 -4.14 -2.60 -10.06
C ALA A 60 -3.72 -3.91 -9.38
N HIS A 61 -2.93 -3.83 -8.32
CA HIS A 61 -2.47 -5.00 -7.58
C HIS A 61 -3.36 -5.37 -6.40
N CYS A 62 -4.39 -4.57 -6.12
CA CYS A 62 -5.32 -4.89 -5.04
C CYS A 62 -6.17 -6.10 -5.40
N PRO A 63 -6.28 -7.12 -4.52
CA PRO A 63 -7.13 -8.29 -4.80
C PRO A 63 -8.58 -7.89 -5.04
N LYS A 64 -9.20 -8.52 -6.01
CA LYS A 64 -10.62 -8.27 -6.32
C LYS A 64 -11.52 -8.53 -5.12
N GLU A 65 -11.20 -9.54 -4.33
CA GLU A 65 -11.96 -9.89 -3.13
C GLU A 65 -12.02 -8.74 -2.13
N VAL A 66 -10.92 -8.02 -1.97
CA VAL A 66 -10.85 -6.86 -1.10
C VAL A 66 -11.72 -5.74 -1.65
N ILE A 67 -11.64 -5.48 -2.95
CA ILE A 67 -12.43 -4.44 -3.61
C ILE A 67 -13.92 -4.75 -3.50
N GLU A 68 -14.30 -5.99 -3.77
CA GLU A 68 -15.71 -6.43 -3.70
C GLU A 68 -16.25 -6.30 -2.28
N LYS A 69 -15.45 -6.69 -1.30
CA LYS A 69 -15.84 -6.59 0.11
C LYS A 69 -16.05 -5.13 0.51
N GLU A 70 -15.16 -4.24 0.13
CA GLU A 70 -15.30 -2.82 0.43
C GLU A 70 -16.49 -2.20 -0.28
N HIS A 71 -16.78 -2.65 -1.50
CA HIS A 71 -17.95 -2.21 -2.24
C HIS A 71 -19.24 -2.62 -1.51
N GLU A 72 -19.30 -3.86 -1.06
CA GLU A 72 -20.44 -4.37 -0.31
C GLU A 72 -20.63 -3.63 1.01
N ILE A 73 -19.54 -3.39 1.74
CA ILE A 73 -19.57 -2.61 2.98
C ILE A 73 -20.09 -1.20 2.72
N GLY A 74 -19.63 -0.58 1.63
CA GLY A 74 -20.07 0.75 1.25
C GLY A 74 -21.55 0.81 0.92
N ARG A 75 -22.07 -0.20 0.20
CA ARG A 75 -23.50 -0.30 -0.08
C ARG A 75 -24.31 -0.44 1.18
N GLU A 76 -23.88 -1.31 2.09
CA GLU A 76 -24.59 -1.54 3.35
C GLU A 76 -24.61 -0.28 4.21
N GLN A 77 -23.50 0.42 4.31
CA GLN A 77 -23.43 1.69 5.04
C GLN A 77 -24.39 2.72 4.44
N ALA A 78 -24.42 2.83 3.11
CA ALA A 78 -25.31 3.76 2.44
C ALA A 78 -26.78 3.41 2.67
N ARG A 79 -27.10 2.13 2.68
CA ARG A 79 -28.46 1.67 2.98
C ARG A 79 -28.87 2.04 4.39
N LEU A 80 -27.98 1.84 5.36
CA LEU A 80 -28.24 2.21 6.76
C LEU A 80 -28.41 3.71 6.95
N GLU A 81 -27.76 4.49 6.09
CA GLU A 81 -27.91 5.94 6.10
C GLU A 81 -29.18 6.42 5.41
N GLY A 82 -29.99 5.51 4.89
CA GLY A 82 -31.26 5.84 4.25
C GLY A 82 -31.13 6.33 2.81
N LYS A 83 -30.04 6.02 2.13
CA LYS A 83 -29.87 6.45 0.75
C LYS A 83 -30.73 5.62 -0.20
N PRO A 84 -31.21 6.23 -1.31
CA PRO A 84 -31.99 5.47 -2.32
C PRO A 84 -31.22 4.33 -2.93
N GLU A 85 -31.89 3.21 -3.21
CA GLU A 85 -31.25 2.03 -3.80
C GLU A 85 -30.54 2.32 -5.12
N ASN A 86 -31.10 3.20 -5.94
CA ASN A 86 -30.48 3.54 -7.22
C ASN A 86 -29.18 4.30 -7.08
N MET A 87 -28.85 4.78 -5.87
CA MET A 87 -27.62 5.48 -5.60
C MET A 87 -26.61 4.65 -4.82
N LEU A 88 -27.00 3.48 -4.31
CA LEU A 88 -26.13 2.66 -3.47
C LEU A 88 -24.83 2.27 -4.17
N ASP A 89 -24.93 1.79 -5.41
CA ASP A 89 -23.75 1.38 -6.17
C ASP A 89 -22.81 2.55 -6.45
N LYS A 90 -23.37 3.69 -6.79
CA LYS A 90 -22.57 4.89 -7.06
C LYS A 90 -21.83 5.37 -5.82
N ILE A 91 -22.52 5.37 -4.67
CA ILE A 91 -21.91 5.73 -3.39
C ILE A 91 -20.85 4.72 -3.01
N ALA A 92 -21.13 3.41 -3.19
CA ALA A 92 -20.17 2.37 -2.89
C ALA A 92 -18.93 2.48 -3.76
N ASP A 93 -19.09 2.78 -5.06
CA ASP A 93 -17.96 2.99 -5.96
C ASP A 93 -17.06 4.14 -5.49
N GLY A 94 -17.68 5.24 -5.02
CA GLY A 94 -16.94 6.36 -4.45
C GLY A 94 -16.16 5.98 -3.20
N LYS A 95 -16.77 5.18 -2.34
CA LYS A 95 -16.12 4.69 -1.12
C LYS A 95 -14.96 3.74 -1.44
N VAL A 96 -15.11 2.89 -2.45
CA VAL A 96 -14.03 2.00 -2.91
C VAL A 96 -12.86 2.81 -3.44
N LYS A 97 -13.11 3.83 -4.24
CA LYS A 97 -12.04 4.69 -4.76
C LYS A 97 -11.28 5.37 -3.63
N LYS A 98 -12.00 5.86 -2.63
CA LYS A 98 -11.38 6.48 -1.45
C LYS A 98 -10.55 5.46 -0.68
N PHE A 99 -11.10 4.26 -0.47
CA PHE A 99 -10.39 3.17 0.19
C PHE A 99 -9.09 2.85 -0.52
N LEU A 100 -9.13 2.68 -1.85
CA LEU A 100 -7.95 2.37 -2.63
C LEU A 100 -6.90 3.47 -2.57
N LYS A 101 -7.34 4.73 -2.61
CA LYS A 101 -6.43 5.86 -2.49
C LYS A 101 -5.71 5.86 -1.14
N GLU A 102 -6.43 5.56 -0.06
CA GLU A 102 -5.89 5.61 1.30
C GLU A 102 -5.12 4.35 1.71
N ASN A 103 -5.35 3.24 1.01
CA ASN A 103 -4.83 1.93 1.43
C ASN A 103 -3.91 1.24 0.41
N THR A 104 -3.57 1.90 -0.68
CA THR A 104 -2.53 1.40 -1.59
C THR A 104 -1.30 2.28 -1.46
N LEU A 105 -0.14 1.63 -1.38
CA LEU A 105 1.13 2.32 -1.14
C LEU A 105 1.36 3.46 -2.13
N TRP A 106 1.15 3.18 -3.43
CA TRP A 106 1.42 4.14 -4.50
C TRP A 106 0.56 5.40 -4.41
N SER A 107 -0.68 5.26 -3.97
CA SER A 107 -1.68 6.34 -3.94
C SER A 107 -1.78 7.05 -2.59
N GLN A 108 -1.21 6.49 -1.53
CA GLN A 108 -1.26 7.11 -0.21
C GLN A 108 -0.51 8.44 -0.20
N ASP A 109 -0.99 9.37 0.63
CA ASP A 109 -0.25 10.61 0.86
C ASP A 109 1.08 10.27 1.52
N PHE A 110 2.16 10.86 1.01
CA PHE A 110 3.49 10.61 1.54
C PHE A 110 3.62 11.22 2.93
N VAL A 111 4.03 10.42 3.91
CA VAL A 111 4.09 10.84 5.31
C VAL A 111 5.00 12.06 5.50
N LYS A 112 6.13 12.09 4.80
CA LYS A 112 7.07 13.22 4.90
C LYS A 112 6.63 14.46 4.16
N ASN A 113 5.73 14.31 3.18
CA ASN A 113 5.20 15.43 2.41
C ASN A 113 3.78 15.10 1.94
N PRO A 114 2.75 15.36 2.76
CA PRO A 114 1.37 15.02 2.41
C PRO A 114 0.80 15.73 1.19
N LYS A 115 1.53 16.69 0.63
CA LYS A 115 1.11 17.39 -0.58
C LYS A 115 1.27 16.54 -1.83
N GLU A 116 1.98 15.43 -1.73
CA GLU A 116 2.16 14.49 -2.83
C GLU A 116 1.91 13.07 -2.36
N SER A 117 1.57 12.17 -3.30
CA SER A 117 1.45 10.75 -2.99
C SER A 117 2.83 10.10 -3.01
N VAL A 118 2.92 8.89 -2.46
CA VAL A 118 4.15 8.10 -2.50
C VAL A 118 4.62 7.93 -3.94
N GLY A 119 3.70 7.57 -4.85
CA GLY A 119 4.03 7.43 -6.26
C GLY A 119 4.54 8.71 -6.90
N GLN A 120 3.93 9.84 -6.59
CA GLN A 120 4.39 11.13 -7.10
C GLN A 120 5.78 11.46 -6.59
N HIS A 121 6.06 11.18 -5.33
CA HIS A 121 7.37 11.40 -4.75
C HIS A 121 8.44 10.54 -5.43
N ILE A 122 8.16 9.25 -5.62
CA ILE A 122 9.08 8.34 -6.30
C ILE A 122 9.38 8.83 -7.71
N GLN A 123 8.34 9.21 -8.45
CA GLN A 123 8.49 9.70 -9.81
C GLN A 123 9.18 11.06 -9.91
N SER A 124 9.11 11.87 -8.86
CA SER A 124 9.84 13.14 -8.83
C SER A 124 11.35 12.94 -8.74
N VAL A 125 11.77 11.80 -8.16
CA VAL A 125 13.18 11.43 -8.05
C VAL A 125 13.65 10.68 -9.29
N ASP A 126 12.83 9.73 -9.78
CA ASP A 126 13.12 8.95 -10.98
C ASP A 126 11.80 8.55 -11.64
N LYS A 127 11.54 9.08 -12.83
CA LYS A 127 10.29 8.87 -13.56
C LYS A 127 10.04 7.41 -13.93
N GLU A 128 11.07 6.61 -14.03
CA GLU A 128 10.97 5.21 -14.42
C GLU A 128 10.89 4.27 -13.22
N ALA A 129 11.13 4.77 -12.02
CA ALA A 129 11.11 3.95 -10.82
C ALA A 129 9.67 3.61 -10.42
N LYS A 130 9.46 2.33 -10.09
CA LYS A 130 8.16 1.83 -9.64
C LYS A 130 8.37 0.78 -8.55
N VAL A 131 7.41 0.69 -7.65
CA VAL A 131 7.36 -0.40 -6.68
C VAL A 131 6.76 -1.61 -7.38
N VAL A 132 7.46 -2.74 -7.36
CA VAL A 132 7.02 -3.98 -8.01
C VAL A 132 6.76 -5.11 -7.03
N ALA A 133 7.20 -4.95 -5.78
CA ALA A 133 6.97 -5.94 -4.75
C ALA A 133 6.81 -5.24 -3.40
N TYR A 134 5.96 -5.82 -2.57
CA TYR A 134 5.71 -5.30 -1.23
C TYR A 134 5.35 -6.46 -0.32
N VAL A 135 6.07 -6.60 0.78
CA VAL A 135 5.78 -7.56 1.82
C VAL A 135 5.83 -6.85 3.16
N ARG A 136 4.75 -6.95 3.92
CA ARG A 136 4.71 -6.46 5.28
C ARG A 136 4.65 -7.67 6.20
N PHE A 137 5.48 -7.68 7.22
CA PHE A 137 5.55 -8.81 8.14
C PHE A 137 5.45 -8.32 9.59
N SER A 138 4.99 -9.22 10.45
CA SER A 138 4.93 -8.97 11.89
C SER A 138 5.67 -10.10 12.59
N LEU A 139 6.52 -9.74 13.53
CA LEU A 139 7.26 -10.70 14.35
C LEU A 139 6.51 -11.03 15.64
N ASN A 140 5.30 -10.58 15.73
CA ASN A 140 4.50 -10.60 16.94
C ASN A 140 3.53 -11.78 16.90
N ASP A 141 3.94 -12.90 17.40
CA ASP A 141 3.08 -14.09 17.45
C ASP A 141 3.08 -14.73 18.76
#